data_f0307932c94bbf141a07048e2d1e9082
#
_entry.id   f0307932c94bbf141a07048e2d1e9082
#
_cell.length_a   1.000
_cell.length_b   1.000
_cell.length_c   1.000
_cell.angle_alpha   90.00
_cell.angle_beta   90.00
_cell.angle_gamma   90.00
#
_symmetry.space_group_name_H-M   'P 1'
#
loop_
_entity.id
_entity.type
_entity.pdbx_description
1 polymer ?
#
loop_
_entity_poly.entity_id
_entity_poly.type
_entity_poly.pdbx_seq_one_letter_code
_entity_poly.pdbx_strand_id
1 'polypeptide(L)'
;MYDRPPLPTPARRRHAVRAAAAAVALCAALLTAGCGSSQDTTEDAKPTAGPAAGFPVTIDNCGVRTTYDKPPSRVVTIHQHPAELMLALGLEDRMVGTAFPDSAVLPELRKDYEAIPELAEREPSFETVLEAEPDLVYGGYGSAFAENEGRSRTAFADAGIDTHLNREYCGKKRVTMQDTYDEIRTIGRIFGVPDRADKLVADLTGRVDKAATKVEGEPAVPVFVYDSGDKTAFTAGGKSLGTELIRLAGGRNVFDDLDDVFGDVSWEQVVERRPEVIAIYDYAGAGSVEQKKKFLLSQPALEDVPAVRNKRFVVLPLTATLVGIRSAYAVEELARGIHPQSFA
;
A
#
# COMPACT_ATOMS: atom_id res chain seq x y z
N MET A 1 2.29 10.67 -42.47
CA MET A 1 1.91 9.87 -43.60
C MET A 1 3.07 8.89 -43.86
N TYR A 2 3.05 7.76 -43.14
CA TYR A 2 3.97 6.64 -43.33
C TYR A 2 3.15 5.37 -43.17
N ASP A 3 2.96 4.72 -44.30
CA ASP A 3 2.24 3.46 -44.51
C ASP A 3 3.09 2.31 -43.99
N ARG A 4 2.52 1.43 -43.15
CA ARG A 4 3.12 0.14 -42.79
C ARG A 4 2.24 -0.99 -43.31
N PRO A 5 2.83 -1.99 -43.99
CA PRO A 5 2.09 -3.13 -44.51
C PRO A 5 1.64 -4.12 -43.41
N PRO A 6 0.56 -4.89 -43.63
CA PRO A 6 0.00 -5.82 -42.68
C PRO A 6 0.80 -7.12 -42.54
N LEU A 7 0.88 -7.65 -41.30
CA LEU A 7 1.50 -8.92 -40.97
C LEU A 7 0.57 -10.10 -41.30
N PRO A 8 1.12 -11.28 -41.67
CA PRO A 8 0.35 -12.44 -42.10
C PRO A 8 -0.24 -13.23 -40.93
N THR A 9 -1.48 -13.68 -41.11
CA THR A 9 -2.24 -14.57 -40.21
C THR A 9 -1.67 -16.00 -40.20
N PRO A 10 -1.58 -16.65 -38.99
CA PRO A 10 -1.19 -18.07 -38.95
C PRO A 10 -2.37 -19.00 -39.21
N ALA A 11 -2.09 -20.02 -40.01
CA ALA A 11 -3.00 -21.05 -40.46
C ALA A 11 -3.46 -22.00 -39.32
N ARG A 12 -4.77 -22.23 -39.26
CA ARG A 12 -5.41 -23.26 -38.44
C ARG A 12 -4.97 -24.68 -38.86
N ARG A 13 -4.28 -25.39 -37.98
CA ARG A 13 -4.15 -26.87 -38.13
C ARG A 13 -5.30 -27.56 -37.41
N ARG A 14 -6.13 -28.24 -38.20
CA ARG A 14 -7.13 -29.19 -37.71
C ARG A 14 -6.43 -30.51 -37.44
N HIS A 15 -6.51 -31.04 -36.22
CA HIS A 15 -6.18 -32.42 -35.93
C HIS A 15 -7.44 -33.24 -35.70
N ALA A 16 -7.52 -34.30 -36.47
CA ALA A 16 -8.63 -35.24 -36.58
C ALA A 16 -8.74 -36.11 -35.34
N VAL A 17 -9.97 -36.28 -34.89
CA VAL A 17 -10.43 -37.23 -33.88
C VAL A 17 -10.34 -38.63 -34.48
N ARG A 18 -9.74 -39.58 -33.79
CA ARG A 18 -9.94 -41.03 -33.99
C ARG A 18 -10.52 -41.64 -32.76
N ALA A 19 -11.78 -42.08 -32.89
CA ALA A 19 -12.48 -42.91 -31.96
C ALA A 19 -11.98 -44.37 -32.08
N ALA A 20 -11.82 -45.06 -30.97
CA ALA A 20 -11.78 -46.53 -30.92
C ALA A 20 -12.66 -46.99 -29.76
N ALA A 21 -13.62 -47.83 -30.12
CA ALA A 21 -14.63 -48.39 -29.24
C ALA A 21 -14.26 -49.81 -28.80
N ALA A 22 -14.88 -50.24 -27.71
CA ALA A 22 -15.30 -51.61 -27.30
C ALA A 22 -14.27 -52.54 -26.65
N ALA A 23 -14.57 -52.99 -25.41
CA ALA A 23 -15.12 -54.35 -25.22
C ALA A 23 -15.61 -54.56 -23.75
N VAL A 24 -16.82 -55.03 -23.65
CA VAL A 24 -17.51 -55.55 -22.45
C VAL A 24 -17.03 -56.98 -22.17
N ALA A 25 -16.73 -57.28 -20.90
CA ALA A 25 -16.70 -58.67 -20.42
C ALA A 25 -17.30 -58.75 -19.00
N LEU A 26 -18.41 -59.40 -18.95
CA LEU A 26 -19.23 -59.80 -17.81
C LEU A 26 -18.63 -61.10 -17.22
N CYS A 27 -18.37 -61.18 -15.92
CA CYS A 27 -18.29 -62.46 -15.20
C CYS A 27 -18.86 -62.36 -13.80
N ALA A 28 -19.79 -63.27 -13.54
CA ALA A 28 -20.62 -63.38 -12.35
C ALA A 28 -19.92 -64.12 -11.18
N ALA A 29 -20.31 -63.69 -10.02
CA ALA A 29 -20.54 -64.39 -8.74
C ALA A 29 -19.80 -65.65 -8.37
N LEU A 30 -19.18 -65.64 -7.19
CA LEU A 30 -19.18 -66.77 -6.22
C LEU A 30 -19.09 -66.20 -4.80
N LEU A 31 -20.12 -66.48 -4.00
CA LEU A 31 -20.18 -66.31 -2.56
C LEU A 31 -19.35 -67.41 -1.84
N THR A 32 -18.39 -67.01 -1.02
CA THR A 32 -17.92 -67.88 0.05
C THR A 32 -17.82 -67.07 1.34
N ALA A 33 -18.63 -67.46 2.32
CA ALA A 33 -18.53 -67.02 3.69
C ALA A 33 -17.25 -67.56 4.33
N GLY A 34 -16.43 -66.66 4.89
CA GLY A 34 -15.25 -67.01 5.69
C GLY A 34 -15.19 -66.01 6.87
N CYS A 35 -15.57 -66.45 8.05
CA CYS A 35 -15.25 -65.83 9.30
C CYS A 35 -13.72 -65.85 9.52
N GLY A 36 -13.11 -64.71 9.73
CA GLY A 36 -11.69 -64.54 10.07
C GLY A 36 -11.39 -63.16 10.59
N SER A 37 -11.22 -63.10 11.91
CA SER A 37 -10.49 -62.15 12.76
C SER A 37 -10.24 -60.73 12.19
N SER A 38 -10.87 -59.77 12.83
CA SER A 38 -10.60 -58.33 12.79
C SER A 38 -9.10 -58.05 13.03
N GLN A 39 -8.42 -57.62 11.99
CA GLN A 39 -7.20 -56.86 12.11
C GLN A 39 -7.58 -55.43 11.75
N ASP A 40 -7.73 -54.60 12.78
CA ASP A 40 -7.82 -53.16 12.67
C ASP A 40 -6.53 -52.62 12.00
N THR A 41 -6.57 -52.50 10.69
CA THR A 41 -5.68 -51.53 10.01
C THR A 41 -6.28 -50.17 10.22
N THR A 42 -5.86 -49.51 11.28
CA THR A 42 -5.96 -48.07 11.38
C THR A 42 -5.17 -47.49 10.20
N GLU A 43 -5.87 -47.12 9.11
CA GLU A 43 -5.36 -46.14 8.20
C GLU A 43 -5.10 -44.88 9.05
N ASP A 44 -3.83 -44.51 9.16
CA ASP A 44 -3.41 -43.22 9.69
C ASP A 44 -4.07 -42.13 8.85
N ALA A 45 -5.27 -41.74 9.23
CA ALA A 45 -5.90 -40.53 8.77
C ALA A 45 -4.98 -39.38 9.26
N LYS A 46 -4.18 -38.85 8.33
CA LYS A 46 -3.41 -37.61 8.53
C LYS A 46 -4.35 -36.64 9.20
N PRO A 47 -4.02 -36.10 10.39
CA PRO A 47 -4.91 -35.20 11.08
C PRO A 47 -5.18 -34.01 10.15
N THR A 48 -6.41 -33.89 9.68
CA THR A 48 -6.90 -32.65 9.07
C THR A 48 -6.78 -31.61 10.16
N ALA A 49 -5.78 -30.72 10.02
CA ALA A 49 -5.63 -29.59 10.91
C ALA A 49 -6.98 -28.82 10.89
N GLY A 50 -7.63 -28.72 12.04
CA GLY A 50 -8.83 -27.93 12.19
C GLY A 50 -8.56 -26.48 11.77
N PRO A 51 -9.60 -25.68 11.48
CA PRO A 51 -9.43 -24.30 11.08
C PRO A 51 -8.53 -23.58 12.08
N ALA A 52 -7.59 -22.77 11.58
CA ALA A 52 -6.73 -21.93 12.42
C ALA A 52 -7.62 -21.02 13.29
N ALA A 53 -7.21 -20.81 14.54
CA ALA A 53 -8.00 -19.99 15.46
C ALA A 53 -8.30 -18.61 14.84
N GLY A 54 -9.59 -18.22 14.83
CA GLY A 54 -10.04 -16.96 14.23
C GLY A 54 -10.31 -17.01 12.71
N PHE A 55 -10.16 -18.16 12.07
CA PHE A 55 -10.45 -18.35 10.63
C PHE A 55 -11.70 -19.22 10.43
N PRO A 56 -12.42 -19.07 9.29
CA PRO A 56 -12.11 -18.19 8.15
C PRO A 56 -12.36 -16.70 8.41
N VAL A 57 -11.60 -15.84 7.73
CA VAL A 57 -11.78 -14.37 7.75
C VAL A 57 -12.14 -13.89 6.35
N THR A 58 -13.26 -13.18 6.21
CA THR A 58 -13.64 -12.55 4.94
C THR A 58 -13.37 -11.04 4.98
N ILE A 59 -12.70 -10.54 3.96
CA ILE A 59 -12.36 -9.14 3.77
C ILE A 59 -12.94 -8.67 2.43
N ASP A 60 -13.60 -7.51 2.45
CA ASP A 60 -13.92 -6.74 1.25
C ASP A 60 -12.88 -5.63 1.12
N ASN A 61 -12.08 -5.67 0.06
CA ASN A 61 -10.99 -4.74 -0.18
C ASN A 61 -11.10 -4.14 -1.58
N CYS A 62 -11.52 -2.88 -1.66
CA CYS A 62 -11.71 -2.15 -2.90
C CYS A 62 -12.64 -2.89 -3.89
N GLY A 63 -13.73 -3.50 -3.39
CA GLY A 63 -14.71 -4.25 -4.18
C GLY A 63 -14.30 -5.69 -4.54
N VAL A 64 -13.11 -6.14 -4.12
CA VAL A 64 -12.70 -7.55 -4.21
C VAL A 64 -12.93 -8.22 -2.86
N ARG A 65 -13.73 -9.28 -2.86
CA ARG A 65 -14.06 -10.05 -1.66
C ARG A 65 -13.23 -11.31 -1.60
N THR A 66 -12.39 -11.41 -0.58
CA THR A 66 -11.50 -12.56 -0.35
C THR A 66 -11.84 -13.21 0.98
N THR A 67 -11.88 -14.55 1.00
CA THR A 67 -12.03 -15.34 2.23
C THR A 67 -10.74 -16.12 2.48
N TYR A 68 -10.11 -15.84 3.59
CA TYR A 68 -8.89 -16.51 4.06
C TYR A 68 -9.30 -17.62 5.01
N ASP A 69 -9.05 -18.90 4.67
CA ASP A 69 -9.27 -20.06 5.54
C ASP A 69 -8.14 -20.25 6.57
N LYS A 70 -7.02 -19.64 6.30
CA LYS A 70 -5.80 -19.60 7.14
C LYS A 70 -4.99 -18.33 6.81
N PRO A 71 -4.06 -17.91 7.68
CA PRO A 71 -3.16 -16.81 7.35
C PRO A 71 -2.35 -17.07 6.08
N PRO A 72 -2.18 -16.08 5.18
CA PRO A 72 -1.23 -16.16 4.09
C PRO A 72 0.18 -16.49 4.60
N SER A 73 0.94 -17.22 3.81
CA SER A 73 2.26 -17.71 4.20
C SER A 73 3.40 -17.23 3.31
N ARG A 74 3.07 -16.73 2.12
CA ARG A 74 4.02 -16.28 1.09
C ARG A 74 3.54 -14.96 0.50
N VAL A 75 3.99 -13.85 1.07
CA VAL A 75 3.52 -12.51 0.70
C VAL A 75 4.57 -11.79 -0.13
N VAL A 76 4.16 -11.23 -1.25
CA VAL A 76 4.91 -10.19 -1.95
C VAL A 76 4.28 -8.84 -1.63
N THR A 77 5.09 -7.91 -1.15
CA THR A 77 4.68 -6.51 -0.97
C THR A 77 5.21 -5.67 -2.14
N ILE A 78 4.33 -4.86 -2.73
CA ILE A 78 4.72 -3.88 -3.75
C ILE A 78 4.55 -2.49 -3.13
N HIS A 79 5.61 -1.69 -3.14
CA HIS A 79 5.82 -0.41 -2.46
C HIS A 79 6.19 -0.56 -0.97
N GLN A 80 6.85 0.46 -0.45
CA GLN A 80 7.49 0.42 0.86
C GLN A 80 6.51 0.40 2.04
N HIS A 81 5.44 1.19 1.99
CA HIS A 81 4.52 1.30 3.14
C HIS A 81 3.75 0.01 3.47
N PRO A 82 3.36 -0.89 2.52
CA PRO A 82 2.92 -2.24 2.84
C PRO A 82 3.99 -3.08 3.53
N ALA A 83 5.22 -3.04 3.01
CA ALA A 83 6.33 -3.80 3.61
C ALA A 83 6.58 -3.38 5.06
N GLU A 84 6.66 -2.08 5.32
CA GLU A 84 6.85 -1.57 6.69
C GLU A 84 5.70 -1.90 7.63
N LEU A 85 4.46 -1.91 7.14
CA LEU A 85 3.32 -2.36 7.95
C LEU A 85 3.42 -3.85 8.32
N MET A 86 3.78 -4.70 7.36
CA MET A 86 4.02 -6.13 7.62
C MET A 86 5.10 -6.33 8.68
N LEU A 87 6.24 -5.65 8.53
CA LEU A 87 7.36 -5.71 9.49
C LEU A 87 6.97 -5.18 10.87
N ALA A 88 6.24 -4.08 10.95
CA ALA A 88 5.77 -3.52 12.22
C ALA A 88 4.80 -4.46 12.97
N LEU A 89 4.15 -5.38 12.24
CA LEU A 89 3.33 -6.43 12.81
C LEU A 89 4.13 -7.72 13.13
N GLY A 90 5.45 -7.75 12.87
CA GLY A 90 6.30 -8.93 13.09
C GLY A 90 5.92 -10.08 12.16
N LEU A 91 5.73 -9.78 10.87
CA LEU A 91 5.31 -10.72 9.83
C LEU A 91 6.42 -10.94 8.77
N GLU A 92 7.67 -10.63 9.10
CA GLU A 92 8.83 -10.81 8.22
C GLU A 92 8.95 -12.24 7.67
N ASP A 93 8.69 -13.25 8.51
CA ASP A 93 8.71 -14.68 8.12
C ASP A 93 7.66 -15.05 7.07
N ARG A 94 6.69 -14.17 6.80
CA ARG A 94 5.65 -14.34 5.78
C ARG A 94 6.00 -13.70 4.45
N MET A 95 7.04 -12.86 4.41
CA MET A 95 7.40 -12.10 3.23
C MET A 95 8.41 -12.88 2.39
N VAL A 96 8.06 -13.13 1.14
CA VAL A 96 8.93 -13.83 0.17
C VAL A 96 9.51 -12.88 -0.87
N GLY A 97 9.07 -11.61 -0.87
CA GLY A 97 9.60 -10.57 -1.73
C GLY A 97 9.02 -9.21 -1.43
N THR A 98 9.79 -8.19 -1.76
CA THR A 98 9.37 -6.79 -1.77
C THR A 98 9.82 -6.11 -3.06
N ALA A 99 9.17 -5.03 -3.45
CA ALA A 99 9.56 -4.25 -4.62
C ALA A 99 9.24 -2.77 -4.44
N PHE A 100 9.93 -1.93 -5.21
CA PHE A 100 9.74 -0.50 -5.28
C PHE A 100 9.91 0.20 -3.92
N PRO A 101 11.12 0.28 -3.39
CA PRO A 101 11.41 1.08 -2.21
C PRO A 101 11.36 2.57 -2.57
N ASP A 102 10.39 3.30 -2.03
CA ASP A 102 10.18 4.74 -2.32
C ASP A 102 11.21 5.65 -1.63
N SER A 103 11.71 5.22 -0.49
CA SER A 103 12.64 5.97 0.36
C SER A 103 13.44 5.05 1.29
N ALA A 104 14.31 5.62 2.12
CA ALA A 104 14.98 4.86 3.16
C ALA A 104 13.97 4.23 4.14
N VAL A 105 14.14 2.95 4.43
CA VAL A 105 13.33 2.20 5.41
C VAL A 105 13.55 2.77 6.82
N LEU A 106 12.51 2.73 7.65
CA LEU A 106 12.63 3.11 9.06
C LEU A 106 13.80 2.37 9.73
N PRO A 107 14.67 3.07 10.49
CA PRO A 107 15.88 2.48 11.05
C PRO A 107 15.63 1.20 11.86
N GLU A 108 14.53 1.16 12.62
CA GLU A 108 14.11 0.01 13.42
C GLU A 108 13.66 -1.21 12.62
N LEU A 109 13.23 -1.03 11.37
CA LEU A 109 12.76 -2.09 10.47
C LEU A 109 13.81 -2.51 9.45
N ARG A 110 14.93 -1.77 9.35
CA ARG A 110 15.91 -1.93 8.27
C ARG A 110 16.49 -3.33 8.20
N LYS A 111 16.88 -3.89 9.35
CA LYS A 111 17.51 -5.22 9.41
C LYS A 111 16.61 -6.30 8.83
N ASP A 112 15.32 -6.27 9.20
CA ASP A 112 14.37 -7.27 8.79
C ASP A 112 13.94 -7.05 7.33
N TYR A 113 13.84 -5.78 6.89
CA TYR A 113 13.59 -5.42 5.50
C TYR A 113 14.71 -5.91 4.56
N GLU A 114 15.99 -5.68 4.93
CA GLU A 114 17.16 -6.08 4.13
C GLU A 114 17.33 -7.61 4.03
N ALA A 115 16.66 -8.38 4.89
CA ALA A 115 16.63 -9.84 4.82
C ALA A 115 15.61 -10.38 3.79
N ILE A 116 14.67 -9.53 3.32
CA ILE A 116 13.65 -9.91 2.35
C ILE A 116 14.19 -9.69 0.93
N PRO A 117 14.04 -10.65 0.00
CA PRO A 117 14.45 -10.46 -1.38
C PRO A 117 13.77 -9.26 -2.04
N GLU A 118 14.56 -8.34 -2.61
CA GLU A 118 14.04 -7.28 -3.46
C GLU A 118 13.85 -7.82 -4.87
N LEU A 119 12.60 -7.86 -5.34
CA LEU A 119 12.23 -8.43 -6.63
C LEU A 119 12.46 -7.44 -7.79
N ALA A 120 12.31 -6.14 -7.52
CA ALA A 120 12.50 -5.09 -8.50
C ALA A 120 12.63 -3.70 -7.83
N GLU A 121 13.41 -2.80 -8.45
CA GLU A 121 13.56 -1.40 -8.03
C GLU A 121 12.30 -0.55 -8.29
N ARG A 122 11.38 -1.03 -9.12
CA ARG A 122 10.06 -0.45 -9.44
C ARG A 122 9.00 -1.54 -9.39
N GLU A 123 7.78 -1.23 -9.88
CA GLU A 123 6.75 -2.27 -9.97
C GLU A 123 7.27 -3.46 -10.79
N PRO A 124 7.24 -4.67 -10.20
CA PRO A 124 7.69 -5.89 -10.86
C PRO A 124 6.74 -6.27 -12.01
N SER A 125 7.21 -7.05 -12.98
CA SER A 125 6.31 -7.68 -13.94
C SER A 125 5.43 -8.74 -13.25
N PHE A 126 4.33 -9.11 -13.91
CA PHE A 126 3.47 -10.20 -13.42
C PHE A 126 4.27 -11.50 -13.23
N GLU A 127 5.12 -11.82 -14.22
CA GLU A 127 5.97 -13.02 -14.20
C GLU A 127 6.97 -12.99 -13.03
N THR A 128 7.60 -11.83 -12.77
CA THR A 128 8.52 -11.67 -11.63
C THR A 128 7.82 -11.93 -10.30
N VAL A 129 6.56 -11.51 -10.16
CA VAL A 129 5.78 -11.81 -8.95
C VAL A 129 5.45 -13.31 -8.87
N LEU A 130 5.07 -13.95 -9.99
CA LEU A 130 4.76 -15.39 -10.03
C LEU A 130 5.97 -16.26 -9.67
N GLU A 131 7.18 -15.87 -10.08
CA GLU A 131 8.43 -16.59 -9.75
C GLU A 131 8.69 -16.66 -8.24
N ALA A 132 8.19 -15.71 -7.46
CA ALA A 132 8.25 -15.74 -6.00
C ALA A 132 7.20 -16.66 -5.38
N GLU A 133 6.29 -17.26 -6.17
CA GLU A 133 5.21 -18.16 -5.74
C GLU A 133 4.42 -17.63 -4.53
N PRO A 134 3.88 -16.41 -4.57
CA PRO A 134 3.13 -15.86 -3.45
C PRO A 134 1.73 -16.48 -3.36
N ASP A 135 1.16 -16.49 -2.13
CA ASP A 135 -0.27 -16.73 -1.90
C ASP A 135 -1.04 -15.41 -1.68
N LEU A 136 -0.32 -14.28 -1.45
CA LEU A 136 -0.89 -12.94 -1.35
C LEU A 136 0.05 -11.90 -1.97
N VAL A 137 -0.51 -10.97 -2.75
CA VAL A 137 0.17 -9.74 -3.15
C VAL A 137 -0.48 -8.54 -2.45
N TYR A 138 0.32 -7.79 -1.67
CA TYR A 138 -0.12 -6.58 -1.00
C TYR A 138 0.46 -5.35 -1.71
N GLY A 139 -0.39 -4.62 -2.44
CA GLY A 139 -0.04 -3.42 -3.20
C GLY A 139 -0.27 -2.14 -2.40
N GLY A 140 0.69 -1.23 -2.43
CA GLY A 140 0.62 0.08 -1.78
C GLY A 140 -0.13 1.12 -2.61
N TYR A 141 0.21 1.26 -3.89
CA TYR A 141 -0.47 2.15 -4.84
C TYR A 141 -1.36 1.35 -5.80
N GLY A 142 -2.31 2.04 -6.44
CA GLY A 142 -3.14 1.45 -7.48
C GLY A 142 -2.34 0.88 -8.66
N SER A 143 -1.15 1.42 -8.93
CA SER A 143 -0.23 0.94 -9.96
C SER A 143 0.29 -0.49 -9.71
N ALA A 144 0.28 -0.99 -8.47
CA ALA A 144 0.61 -2.38 -8.16
C ALA A 144 -0.26 -3.36 -8.96
N PHE A 145 -1.49 -2.96 -9.26
CA PHE A 145 -2.48 -3.77 -9.98
C PHE A 145 -2.89 -3.13 -11.31
N ALA A 146 -1.90 -2.60 -12.05
CA ALA A 146 -2.11 -1.94 -13.33
C ALA A 146 -2.57 -2.94 -14.40
N GLU A 147 -3.83 -2.77 -14.85
CA GLU A 147 -4.46 -3.65 -15.84
C GLU A 147 -3.78 -3.58 -17.22
N ASN A 148 -3.37 -2.37 -17.63
CA ASN A 148 -2.65 -2.14 -18.88
C ASN A 148 -1.23 -2.75 -18.91
N GLU A 149 -0.72 -3.19 -17.77
CA GLU A 149 0.57 -3.86 -17.62
C GLU A 149 0.43 -5.36 -17.28
N GLY A 150 -0.79 -5.91 -17.44
CA GLY A 150 -1.08 -7.33 -17.21
C GLY A 150 -1.11 -7.77 -15.75
N ARG A 151 -1.04 -6.83 -14.80
CA ARG A 151 -1.03 -7.09 -13.35
C ARG A 151 -2.37 -6.82 -12.68
N SER A 152 -3.49 -7.02 -13.39
CA SER A 152 -4.79 -6.80 -12.75
C SER A 152 -5.02 -7.76 -11.58
N ARG A 153 -5.84 -7.34 -10.61
CA ARG A 153 -6.27 -8.22 -9.51
C ARG A 153 -6.96 -9.49 -10.02
N THR A 154 -7.65 -9.41 -11.16
CA THR A 154 -8.24 -10.57 -11.84
C THR A 154 -7.16 -11.52 -12.35
N ALA A 155 -6.08 -11.02 -12.96
CA ALA A 155 -4.98 -11.87 -13.44
C ALA A 155 -4.31 -12.64 -12.28
N PHE A 156 -4.12 -12.00 -11.12
CA PHE A 156 -3.64 -12.69 -9.92
C PHE A 156 -4.63 -13.73 -9.41
N ALA A 157 -5.93 -13.42 -9.37
CA ALA A 157 -6.96 -14.38 -8.96
C ALA A 157 -7.04 -15.60 -9.88
N ASP A 158 -6.90 -15.41 -11.21
CA ASP A 158 -6.84 -16.49 -12.19
C ASP A 158 -5.58 -17.38 -11.99
N ALA A 159 -4.51 -16.84 -11.43
CA ALA A 159 -3.32 -17.57 -11.02
C ALA A 159 -3.43 -18.19 -9.60
N GLY A 160 -4.56 -18.03 -8.92
CA GLY A 160 -4.78 -18.54 -7.56
C GLY A 160 -4.09 -17.74 -6.47
N ILE A 161 -3.77 -16.48 -6.74
CA ILE A 161 -3.09 -15.55 -5.82
C ILE A 161 -4.08 -14.50 -5.34
N ASP A 162 -4.23 -14.37 -4.02
CA ASP A 162 -5.03 -13.33 -3.41
C ASP A 162 -4.35 -11.96 -3.54
N THR A 163 -5.16 -10.89 -3.52
CA THR A 163 -4.64 -9.51 -3.60
C THR A 163 -5.26 -8.62 -2.54
N HIS A 164 -4.44 -7.76 -1.93
CA HIS A 164 -4.87 -6.68 -1.08
C HIS A 164 -4.30 -5.36 -1.58
N LEU A 165 -5.15 -4.38 -1.86
CA LEU A 165 -4.75 -3.02 -2.22
C LEU A 165 -4.89 -2.13 -0.99
N ASN A 166 -3.88 -1.32 -0.68
CA ASN A 166 -3.96 -0.36 0.42
C ASN A 166 -5.23 0.47 0.30
N ARG A 167 -5.96 0.59 1.42
CA ARG A 167 -7.32 1.16 1.43
C ARG A 167 -7.38 2.63 1.00
N GLU A 168 -6.28 3.35 0.99
CA GLU A 168 -6.20 4.71 0.45
C GLU A 168 -6.72 4.78 -0.99
N TYR A 169 -6.54 3.70 -1.76
CA TYR A 169 -6.93 3.60 -3.17
C TYR A 169 -8.31 2.95 -3.39
N CYS A 170 -9.07 2.68 -2.32
CA CYS A 170 -10.40 2.07 -2.41
C CYS A 170 -11.54 3.05 -2.76
N GLY A 171 -11.26 4.18 -3.31
CA GLY A 171 -12.30 5.13 -3.74
C GLY A 171 -11.84 6.58 -3.71
N LYS A 172 -12.82 7.50 -3.86
CA LYS A 172 -12.55 8.95 -3.96
C LYS A 172 -12.98 9.72 -2.71
N LYS A 173 -13.13 9.07 -1.57
CA LYS A 173 -13.46 9.72 -0.30
C LYS A 173 -12.22 10.38 0.31
N ARG A 174 -12.44 11.28 1.26
CA ARG A 174 -11.35 11.84 2.10
C ARG A 174 -10.70 10.71 2.89
N VAL A 175 -9.37 10.70 2.88
CA VAL A 175 -8.54 9.77 3.66
C VAL A 175 -8.17 10.40 5.00
N THR A 176 -8.22 9.63 6.07
CA THR A 176 -7.97 10.06 7.44
C THR A 176 -7.05 9.11 8.18
N MET A 177 -6.57 9.49 9.38
CA MET A 177 -5.83 8.57 10.26
C MET A 177 -6.65 7.33 10.65
N GLN A 178 -7.98 7.41 10.66
CA GLN A 178 -8.82 6.24 10.90
C GLN A 178 -8.63 5.18 9.80
N ASP A 179 -8.42 5.61 8.54
CA ASP A 179 -8.12 4.68 7.45
C ASP A 179 -6.79 3.96 7.66
N THR A 180 -5.78 4.64 8.23
CA THR A 180 -4.52 3.99 8.66
C THR A 180 -4.77 2.93 9.75
N TYR A 181 -5.53 3.27 10.77
CA TYR A 181 -5.82 2.34 11.88
C TYR A 181 -6.65 1.14 11.41
N ASP A 182 -7.60 1.36 10.51
CA ASP A 182 -8.41 0.29 9.93
C ASP A 182 -7.59 -0.61 9.00
N GLU A 183 -6.64 -0.06 8.24
CA GLU A 183 -5.72 -0.84 7.42
C GLU A 183 -4.87 -1.77 8.29
N ILE A 184 -4.26 -1.25 9.35
CA ILE A 184 -3.47 -2.03 10.30
C ILE A 184 -4.29 -3.18 10.90
N ARG A 185 -5.52 -2.90 11.34
CA ARG A 185 -6.42 -3.93 11.88
C ARG A 185 -6.85 -4.95 10.83
N THR A 186 -7.06 -4.51 9.60
CA THR A 186 -7.41 -5.40 8.49
C THR A 186 -6.27 -6.38 8.20
N ILE A 187 -5.04 -5.90 8.10
CA ILE A 187 -3.85 -6.76 7.94
C ILE A 187 -3.70 -7.67 9.15
N GLY A 188 -3.87 -7.15 10.39
CA GLY A 188 -3.84 -7.97 11.60
C GLY A 188 -4.85 -9.13 11.58
N ARG A 189 -6.06 -8.91 11.04
CA ARG A 189 -7.08 -9.96 10.87
C ARG A 189 -6.70 -10.99 9.80
N ILE A 190 -6.20 -10.54 8.64
CA ILE A 190 -5.75 -11.41 7.54
C ILE A 190 -4.66 -12.38 8.02
N PHE A 191 -3.77 -11.90 8.87
CA PHE A 191 -2.64 -12.71 9.38
C PHE A 191 -2.87 -13.36 10.75
N GLY A 192 -4.05 -13.19 11.35
CA GLY A 192 -4.38 -13.78 12.65
C GLY A 192 -3.59 -13.20 13.82
N VAL A 193 -3.19 -11.93 13.74
CA VAL A 193 -2.44 -11.19 14.76
C VAL A 193 -3.17 -9.92 15.25
N PRO A 194 -4.48 -10.01 15.60
CA PRO A 194 -5.27 -8.82 15.95
C PRO A 194 -4.69 -8.06 17.16
N ASP A 195 -4.16 -8.76 18.17
CA ASP A 195 -3.59 -8.13 19.36
C ASP A 195 -2.34 -7.28 19.03
N ARG A 196 -1.51 -7.75 18.08
CA ARG A 196 -0.36 -6.96 17.60
C ARG A 196 -0.83 -5.71 16.85
N ALA A 197 -1.87 -5.85 16.02
CA ALA A 197 -2.44 -4.74 15.28
C ALA A 197 -3.06 -3.69 16.21
N ASP A 198 -3.84 -4.11 17.22
CA ASP A 198 -4.43 -3.18 18.18
C ASP A 198 -3.38 -2.49 19.03
N LYS A 199 -2.31 -3.19 19.43
CA LYS A 199 -1.18 -2.57 20.11
C LYS A 199 -0.50 -1.52 19.24
N LEU A 200 -0.20 -1.84 17.97
CA LEU A 200 0.40 -0.90 17.02
C LEU A 200 -0.49 0.33 16.84
N VAL A 201 -1.80 0.14 16.66
CA VAL A 201 -2.76 1.25 16.56
C VAL A 201 -2.75 2.11 17.81
N ALA A 202 -2.74 1.51 19.00
CA ALA A 202 -2.68 2.27 20.26
C ALA A 202 -1.39 3.10 20.38
N ASP A 203 -0.25 2.52 20.01
CA ASP A 203 1.06 3.19 20.03
C ASP A 203 1.08 4.39 19.03
N LEU A 204 0.54 4.21 17.81
CA LEU A 204 0.46 5.28 16.80
C LEU A 204 -0.56 6.37 17.19
N THR A 205 -1.72 5.98 17.72
CA THR A 205 -2.72 6.94 18.23
C THR A 205 -2.12 7.79 19.36
N GLY A 206 -1.45 7.16 20.33
CA GLY A 206 -0.79 7.88 21.40
C GLY A 206 0.29 8.86 20.94
N ARG A 207 0.97 8.58 19.81
CA ARG A 207 1.92 9.51 19.18
C ARG A 207 1.21 10.71 18.58
N VAL A 208 0.13 10.48 17.82
CA VAL A 208 -0.69 11.55 17.23
C VAL A 208 -1.28 12.45 18.30
N ASP A 209 -1.88 11.87 19.34
CA ASP A 209 -2.50 12.60 20.45
C ASP A 209 -1.48 13.47 21.18
N LYS A 210 -0.28 12.96 21.46
CA LYS A 210 0.80 13.73 22.08
C LYS A 210 1.22 14.95 21.25
N ALA A 211 1.30 14.78 19.92
CA ALA A 211 1.64 15.90 19.02
C ALA A 211 0.50 16.92 18.96
N ALA A 212 -0.75 16.45 18.78
CA ALA A 212 -1.93 17.31 18.73
C ALA A 212 -2.16 18.11 20.01
N THR A 213 -1.99 17.48 21.18
CA THR A 213 -2.11 18.17 22.49
C THR A 213 -1.10 19.32 22.65
N LYS A 214 0.10 19.18 22.10
CA LYS A 214 1.12 20.26 22.18
C LYS A 214 0.76 21.52 21.38
N VAL A 215 -0.07 21.39 20.38
CA VAL A 215 -0.50 22.49 19.51
C VAL A 215 -1.96 22.87 19.73
N GLU A 216 -2.60 22.27 20.73
CA GLU A 216 -3.99 22.57 21.11
C GLU A 216 -4.13 24.04 21.53
N GLY A 217 -5.10 24.73 20.93
CA GLY A 217 -5.33 26.17 21.19
C GLY A 217 -4.45 27.13 20.39
N GLU A 218 -3.43 26.64 19.69
CA GLU A 218 -2.67 27.46 18.76
C GLU A 218 -3.50 27.83 17.52
N PRO A 219 -3.33 29.04 16.95
CA PRO A 219 -3.97 29.39 15.68
C PRO A 219 -3.53 28.45 14.54
N ALA A 220 -4.47 28.01 13.71
CA ALA A 220 -4.16 27.16 12.58
C ALA A 220 -3.27 27.89 11.56
N VAL A 221 -2.07 27.37 11.32
CA VAL A 221 -1.09 27.97 10.40
C VAL A 221 -1.39 27.53 8.96
N PRO A 222 -1.45 28.48 7.97
CA PRO A 222 -1.61 28.14 6.56
C PRO A 222 -0.40 27.37 6.01
N VAL A 223 -0.63 26.16 5.50
CA VAL A 223 0.41 25.25 4.97
C VAL A 223 0.14 24.98 3.50
N PHE A 224 1.15 25.14 2.66
CA PHE A 224 1.14 24.69 1.28
C PHE A 224 1.94 23.39 1.16
N VAL A 225 1.38 22.38 0.49
CA VAL A 225 2.12 21.17 0.15
C VAL A 225 2.76 21.36 -1.22
N TYR A 226 4.08 21.24 -1.30
CA TYR A 226 4.79 21.20 -2.57
C TYR A 226 5.31 19.79 -2.83
N ASP A 227 4.62 19.08 -3.69
CA ASP A 227 5.04 17.76 -4.16
C ASP A 227 6.07 17.90 -5.28
N SER A 228 5.70 18.51 -6.38
CA SER A 228 6.51 18.67 -7.59
C SER A 228 5.95 19.78 -8.50
N GLY A 229 6.51 19.89 -9.70
CA GLY A 229 6.05 20.81 -10.76
C GLY A 229 6.78 22.14 -10.79
N ASP A 230 6.95 22.67 -12.01
CA ASP A 230 7.66 23.94 -12.26
C ASP A 230 6.75 25.00 -12.90
N LYS A 231 5.94 24.65 -13.90
CA LYS A 231 4.96 25.55 -14.52
C LYS A 231 3.71 25.73 -13.68
N THR A 232 3.22 24.66 -13.12
CA THR A 232 2.19 24.58 -12.09
C THR A 232 2.75 23.83 -10.90
N ALA A 233 2.21 24.04 -9.72
CA ALA A 233 2.57 23.26 -8.55
C ALA A 233 1.63 22.05 -8.44
N PHE A 234 2.19 20.83 -8.32
CA PHE A 234 1.43 19.65 -7.94
C PHE A 234 1.36 19.61 -6.42
N THR A 235 0.14 19.49 -5.87
CA THR A 235 -0.13 19.65 -4.43
C THR A 235 -1.15 18.67 -3.92
N ALA A 236 -1.14 18.43 -2.61
CA ALA A 236 -2.16 17.64 -1.92
C ALA A 236 -3.47 18.43 -1.80
N GLY A 237 -4.57 17.82 -2.22
CA GLY A 237 -5.92 18.35 -2.11
C GLY A 237 -6.64 17.96 -0.81
N GLY A 238 -7.91 18.37 -0.70
CA GLY A 238 -8.74 18.17 0.49
C GLY A 238 -9.02 16.70 0.84
N LYS A 239 -8.86 15.78 -0.11
CA LYS A 239 -9.09 14.34 0.11
C LYS A 239 -7.85 13.56 0.52
N SER A 240 -6.65 14.16 0.44
CA SER A 240 -5.40 13.47 0.80
C SER A 240 -5.26 13.24 2.30
N LEU A 241 -4.56 12.17 2.68
CA LEU A 241 -4.14 11.97 4.07
C LEU A 241 -3.25 13.12 4.54
N GLY A 242 -2.37 13.66 3.67
CA GLY A 242 -1.51 14.79 4.01
C GLY A 242 -2.27 16.02 4.53
N THR A 243 -3.47 16.29 4.00
CA THR A 243 -4.35 17.37 4.51
C THR A 243 -4.84 17.08 5.92
N GLU A 244 -5.19 15.83 6.23
CA GLU A 244 -5.57 15.42 7.58
C GLU A 244 -4.39 15.51 8.56
N LEU A 245 -3.18 15.08 8.14
CA LEU A 245 -1.97 15.16 8.97
C LEU A 245 -1.62 16.62 9.32
N ILE A 246 -1.73 17.54 8.35
CA ILE A 246 -1.54 18.99 8.56
C ILE A 246 -2.56 19.52 9.59
N ARG A 247 -3.82 19.10 9.49
CA ARG A 247 -4.87 19.51 10.44
C ARG A 247 -4.57 19.04 11.87
N LEU A 248 -4.18 17.77 12.02
CA LEU A 248 -3.80 17.17 13.32
C LEU A 248 -2.55 17.84 13.92
N ALA A 249 -1.70 18.39 13.07
CA ALA A 249 -0.49 19.12 13.45
C ALA A 249 -0.72 20.62 13.75
N GLY A 250 -1.98 21.08 13.82
CA GLY A 250 -2.32 22.48 14.07
C GLY A 250 -2.16 23.41 12.85
N GLY A 251 -2.10 22.86 11.64
CA GLY A 251 -2.07 23.61 10.38
C GLY A 251 -3.40 23.55 9.63
N ARG A 252 -3.47 24.30 8.52
CA ARG A 252 -4.54 24.20 7.53
C ARG A 252 -3.92 24.16 6.15
N ASN A 253 -4.19 23.10 5.38
CA ASN A 253 -3.78 23.03 3.99
C ASN A 253 -4.46 24.15 3.21
N VAL A 254 -3.69 25.01 2.54
CA VAL A 254 -4.26 26.13 1.78
C VAL A 254 -5.06 25.70 0.54
N PHE A 255 -4.96 24.40 0.15
CA PHE A 255 -5.71 23.77 -0.93
C PHE A 255 -6.66 22.65 -0.43
N ASP A 256 -7.18 22.78 0.79
CA ASP A 256 -8.18 21.86 1.36
C ASP A 256 -9.54 21.88 0.63
N ASP A 257 -9.77 22.90 -0.22
CA ASP A 257 -10.92 23.05 -1.10
C ASP A 257 -10.76 22.36 -2.47
N LEU A 258 -9.57 21.84 -2.80
CA LEU A 258 -9.37 21.02 -3.99
C LEU A 258 -10.01 19.65 -3.76
N ASP A 259 -11.11 19.37 -4.51
CA ASP A 259 -11.92 18.14 -4.34
C ASP A 259 -11.27 16.91 -4.97
N ASP A 260 -9.98 16.71 -4.70
CA ASP A 260 -9.19 15.56 -5.12
C ASP A 260 -8.15 15.20 -4.06
N VAL A 261 -7.45 14.07 -4.26
CA VAL A 261 -6.30 13.66 -3.42
C VAL A 261 -5.09 14.52 -3.75
N PHE A 262 -4.81 14.71 -5.04
CA PHE A 262 -3.75 15.58 -5.56
C PHE A 262 -4.25 16.32 -6.79
N GLY A 263 -3.63 17.47 -7.09
CA GLY A 263 -3.92 18.22 -8.32
C GLY A 263 -2.94 19.34 -8.60
N ASP A 264 -3.00 19.86 -9.83
CA ASP A 264 -2.24 21.00 -10.28
C ASP A 264 -2.92 22.31 -9.87
N VAL A 265 -2.13 23.23 -9.35
CA VAL A 265 -2.55 24.60 -9.01
C VAL A 265 -1.57 25.61 -9.60
N SER A 266 -2.04 26.81 -9.90
CA SER A 266 -1.14 27.84 -10.41
C SER A 266 -0.33 28.49 -9.28
N TRP A 267 0.82 29.05 -9.62
CA TRP A 267 1.65 29.77 -8.66
C TRP A 267 0.97 31.05 -8.16
N GLU A 268 0.10 31.67 -8.97
CA GLU A 268 -0.73 32.81 -8.57
C GLU A 268 -1.68 32.43 -7.43
N GLN A 269 -2.31 31.26 -7.50
CA GLN A 269 -3.15 30.75 -6.41
C GLN A 269 -2.34 30.52 -5.12
N VAL A 270 -1.09 30.04 -5.23
CA VAL A 270 -0.21 29.87 -4.07
C VAL A 270 0.10 31.24 -3.44
N VAL A 271 0.42 32.26 -4.26
CA VAL A 271 0.67 33.65 -3.80
C VAL A 271 -0.56 34.20 -3.10
N GLU A 272 -1.76 34.08 -3.70
CA GLU A 272 -3.02 34.57 -3.16
C GLU A 272 -3.34 33.97 -1.79
N ARG A 273 -3.10 32.66 -1.62
CA ARG A 273 -3.40 31.90 -0.39
C ARG A 273 -2.38 32.11 0.73
N ARG A 274 -1.26 32.77 0.44
CA ARG A 274 -0.26 33.23 1.40
C ARG A 274 0.16 32.21 2.46
N PRO A 275 0.67 31.02 2.08
CA PRO A 275 1.10 30.03 3.07
C PRO A 275 2.23 30.58 3.95
N GLU A 276 2.21 30.17 5.23
CA GLU A 276 3.25 30.52 6.20
C GLU A 276 4.28 29.41 6.36
N VAL A 277 3.94 28.18 5.95
CA VAL A 277 4.82 27.01 5.93
C VAL A 277 4.64 26.29 4.59
N ILE A 278 5.73 25.76 4.03
CA ILE A 278 5.68 24.84 2.89
C ILE A 278 6.11 23.44 3.35
N ALA A 279 5.23 22.47 3.23
CA ALA A 279 5.55 21.05 3.39
C ALA A 279 6.05 20.50 2.05
N ILE A 280 7.32 20.07 2.00
CA ILE A 280 7.96 19.52 0.79
C ILE A 280 7.93 18.01 0.90
N TYR A 281 7.33 17.32 -0.10
CA TYR A 281 7.37 15.87 -0.18
C TYR A 281 8.67 15.41 -0.83
N ASP A 282 9.36 14.47 -0.16
CA ASP A 282 10.63 13.89 -0.59
C ASP A 282 10.44 12.45 -1.04
N TYR A 283 10.80 12.14 -2.28
CA TYR A 283 10.77 10.80 -2.86
C TYR A 283 11.62 10.70 -4.12
N ALA A 284 11.99 9.49 -4.48
CA ALA A 284 12.82 9.23 -5.66
C ALA A 284 12.12 9.65 -6.96
N GLY A 285 12.84 10.37 -7.83
CA GLY A 285 12.35 10.78 -9.15
C GLY A 285 11.70 12.17 -9.22
N ALA A 286 11.43 12.85 -8.08
CA ALA A 286 10.84 14.19 -8.06
C ALA A 286 11.85 15.33 -7.82
N GLY A 287 13.12 15.09 -8.01
CA GLY A 287 14.21 16.01 -7.66
C GLY A 287 14.55 15.97 -6.17
N SER A 288 15.74 16.42 -5.80
CA SER A 288 16.15 16.47 -4.38
C SER A 288 15.43 17.59 -3.63
N VAL A 289 15.36 17.45 -2.30
CA VAL A 289 14.83 18.49 -1.39
C VAL A 289 15.53 19.84 -1.61
N GLU A 290 16.84 19.80 -1.80
CA GLU A 290 17.65 21.01 -2.05
C GLU A 290 17.29 21.67 -3.39
N GLN A 291 17.04 20.87 -4.43
CA GLN A 291 16.57 21.38 -5.72
C GLN A 291 15.18 21.99 -5.59
N LYS A 292 14.24 21.34 -4.88
CA LYS A 292 12.90 21.89 -4.60
C LYS A 292 12.96 23.18 -3.81
N LYS A 293 13.75 23.25 -2.74
CA LYS A 293 13.96 24.48 -1.96
C LYS A 293 14.59 25.60 -2.81
N LYS A 294 15.63 25.28 -3.59
CA LYS A 294 16.28 26.24 -4.49
C LYS A 294 15.28 26.79 -5.51
N PHE A 295 14.47 25.93 -6.10
CA PHE A 295 13.42 26.33 -7.04
C PHE A 295 12.46 27.33 -6.39
N LEU A 296 11.85 26.98 -5.25
CA LEU A 296 10.90 27.84 -4.53
C LEU A 296 11.51 29.20 -4.14
N LEU A 297 12.77 29.22 -3.68
CA LEU A 297 13.48 30.43 -3.28
C LEU A 297 13.92 31.31 -4.46
N SER A 298 14.00 30.74 -5.65
CA SER A 298 14.43 31.48 -6.86
C SER A 298 13.27 32.03 -7.71
N GLN A 299 12.02 31.72 -7.33
CA GLN A 299 10.83 32.21 -8.07
C GLN A 299 10.49 33.64 -7.67
N PRO A 300 10.62 34.65 -8.56
CA PRO A 300 10.32 36.04 -8.20
C PRO A 300 8.85 36.22 -7.75
N ALA A 301 7.93 35.48 -8.34
CA ALA A 301 6.52 35.54 -7.97
C ALA A 301 6.24 35.08 -6.51
N LEU A 302 7.14 34.30 -5.92
CA LEU A 302 6.97 33.79 -4.56
C LEU A 302 7.74 34.59 -3.49
N GLU A 303 8.48 35.64 -3.83
CA GLU A 303 9.35 36.35 -2.89
C GLU A 303 8.60 36.95 -1.68
N ASP A 304 7.35 37.35 -1.90
CA ASP A 304 6.47 37.92 -0.87
C ASP A 304 5.61 36.86 -0.14
N VAL A 305 5.68 35.58 -0.54
CA VAL A 305 4.99 34.50 0.18
C VAL A 305 5.65 34.33 1.55
N PRO A 306 4.90 34.39 2.66
CA PRO A 306 5.47 34.35 4.02
C PRO A 306 6.39 33.12 4.26
N ALA A 307 6.02 31.94 3.78
CA ALA A 307 6.81 30.73 3.90
C ALA A 307 8.17 30.83 3.20
N VAL A 308 8.20 31.42 1.99
CA VAL A 308 9.43 31.60 1.19
C VAL A 308 10.32 32.64 1.81
N ARG A 309 9.77 33.85 2.12
CA ARG A 309 10.49 34.96 2.75
C ARG A 309 11.13 34.53 4.08
N ASN A 310 10.43 33.76 4.90
CA ASN A 310 10.89 33.31 6.21
C ASN A 310 11.60 31.93 6.15
N LYS A 311 11.73 31.33 4.97
CA LYS A 311 12.35 30.00 4.72
C LYS A 311 11.76 28.90 5.62
N ARG A 312 10.46 28.93 5.83
CA ARG A 312 9.74 27.94 6.65
C ARG A 312 9.34 26.72 5.82
N PHE A 313 10.21 25.74 5.84
CA PHE A 313 10.02 24.46 5.12
C PHE A 313 9.98 23.31 6.11
N VAL A 314 9.04 22.39 5.94
CA VAL A 314 8.98 21.07 6.58
C VAL A 314 9.18 20.04 5.49
N VAL A 315 10.06 19.07 5.69
CA VAL A 315 10.32 18.02 4.70
C VAL A 315 9.74 16.72 5.22
N LEU A 316 8.92 16.06 4.40
CA LEU A 316 8.34 14.76 4.73
C LEU A 316 8.66 13.76 3.63
N PRO A 317 9.11 12.54 3.95
CA PRO A 317 9.07 11.45 2.99
C PRO A 317 7.63 11.25 2.48
N LEU A 318 7.43 11.07 1.18
CA LEU A 318 6.09 10.82 0.61
C LEU A 318 5.40 9.65 1.32
N THR A 319 6.14 8.59 1.62
CA THR A 319 5.64 7.41 2.36
C THR A 319 5.09 7.75 3.75
N ALA A 320 5.44 8.89 4.32
CA ALA A 320 4.89 9.36 5.60
C ALA A 320 3.54 10.08 5.46
N THR A 321 3.10 10.34 4.22
CA THR A 321 1.82 11.02 3.94
C THR A 321 0.78 10.07 3.34
N LEU A 322 1.05 8.77 3.38
CA LEU A 322 0.21 7.69 2.89
C LEU A 322 -0.38 6.88 4.05
N VAL A 323 -1.42 6.08 3.77
CA VAL A 323 -2.00 5.12 4.73
C VAL A 323 -0.96 4.05 5.06
N GLY A 324 -0.29 4.22 6.21
CA GLY A 324 0.80 3.40 6.68
C GLY A 324 1.31 3.87 8.04
N ILE A 325 2.26 3.15 8.61
CA ILE A 325 2.74 3.40 9.99
C ILE A 325 3.45 4.75 10.15
N ARG A 326 4.04 5.29 9.07
CA ARG A 326 4.78 6.56 9.12
C ARG A 326 3.88 7.79 9.27
N SER A 327 2.59 7.68 8.95
CA SER A 327 1.68 8.84 9.01
C SER A 327 1.58 9.45 10.41
N ALA A 328 1.65 8.63 11.46
CA ALA A 328 1.67 9.13 12.84
C ALA A 328 2.97 9.90 13.18
N TYR A 329 4.10 9.52 12.59
CA TYR A 329 5.37 10.24 12.76
C TYR A 329 5.33 11.58 12.00
N ALA A 330 4.67 11.62 10.83
CA ALA A 330 4.52 12.85 10.06
C ALA A 330 3.71 13.91 10.81
N VAL A 331 2.69 13.53 11.60
CA VAL A 331 1.96 14.50 12.45
C VAL A 331 2.89 15.18 13.44
N GLU A 332 3.79 14.44 14.10
CA GLU A 332 4.76 15.00 15.04
C GLU A 332 5.75 15.94 14.33
N GLU A 333 6.26 15.55 13.17
CA GLU A 333 7.21 16.33 12.40
C GLU A 333 6.57 17.63 11.85
N LEU A 334 5.35 17.53 11.33
CA LEU A 334 4.57 18.69 10.93
C LEU A 334 4.31 19.64 12.10
N ALA A 335 3.87 19.12 13.25
CA ALA A 335 3.57 19.92 14.42
C ALA A 335 4.81 20.70 14.91
N ARG A 336 5.99 20.07 14.94
CA ARG A 336 7.28 20.72 15.26
C ARG A 336 7.65 21.79 14.26
N GLY A 337 7.44 21.56 12.96
CA GLY A 337 7.76 22.51 11.91
C GLY A 337 6.77 23.68 11.80
N ILE A 338 5.50 23.42 12.09
CA ILE A 338 4.41 24.40 12.07
C ILE A 338 4.44 25.26 13.34
N HIS A 339 4.64 24.67 14.52
CA HIS A 339 4.63 25.32 15.83
C HIS A 339 5.92 25.04 16.63
N PRO A 340 7.10 25.48 16.16
CA PRO A 340 8.36 25.13 16.81
C PRO A 340 8.45 25.60 18.28
N GLN A 341 7.79 26.69 18.65
CA GLN A 341 7.74 27.19 20.02
C GLN A 341 7.02 26.25 20.99
N SER A 342 6.05 25.47 20.55
CA SER A 342 5.31 24.50 21.38
C SER A 342 6.13 23.23 21.70
N PHE A 343 7.32 23.12 21.07
CA PHE A 343 8.25 22.00 21.23
C PHE A 343 9.64 22.43 21.77
N ALA A 344 9.81 23.71 22.10
CA ALA A 344 11.04 24.27 22.65
C ALA A 344 11.30 23.83 24.11
#